data_0e57b37564663c236ddd1b6c23537479
#
_entry.id   0e57b37564663c236ddd1b6c23537479
#
_cell.length_a   1.000
_cell.length_b   1.000
_cell.length_c   1.000
_cell.angle_alpha   90.00
_cell.angle_beta   90.00
_cell.angle_gamma   90.00
#
_symmetry.space_group_name_H-M   'P 1'
#
loop_
_entity.id
_entity.type
_entity.pdbx_description
1 polymer ?
#
loop_
_entity_poly.entity_id
_entity_poly.type
_entity_poly.pdbx_seq_one_letter_code
_entity_poly.pdbx_strand_id
1 'polypeptide(L)'
;MPILPASLLERLRGPLAIVNMHHEEAIQWVQALGTERITQMAQGDDLPLFFFFDDTRAKALDHYFRELDFPARTEALSDLWDITPKQTLLWAPQRNDERELKLDIVEQAWHALRPGGLFLVWVPTKDLVDTSPMVRKVFGRIHEVPEGKNTLIWAQRTGDNPKRRHEISFTAKITKKGPFSFTARPGVHCFGQIDEGTRALNEVIEIEPGDRILDICCGVGAAGIVAAQTSGETGELVFADGSPRAREMAVLNAKANGVANVSAISIESLETLPDDHFKVILAHPPGFGTGALTERIIEEASRLLDPQGRFYLLTKQPNETAPMVVASFRRADALINKSYTILVHNRAMPEGILAEFEDEKWLEG
;
A
#
# COMPACT_ATOMS: atom_id res chain seq x y z
N MET A 1 11.76 26.80 -0.09
CA MET A 1 10.51 26.44 -0.78
C MET A 1 10.84 26.02 -2.20
N PRO A 2 10.38 24.91 -2.69
CA PRO A 2 10.52 24.58 -4.08
C PRO A 2 9.71 25.62 -4.89
N ILE A 3 10.38 26.32 -5.78
CA ILE A 3 9.70 27.20 -6.72
C ILE A 3 9.12 26.28 -7.79
N LEU A 4 7.80 26.19 -7.86
CA LEU A 4 7.16 25.46 -8.96
C LEU A 4 7.46 26.20 -10.28
N PRO A 5 7.87 25.47 -11.34
CA PRO A 5 8.27 26.11 -12.57
C PRO A 5 7.08 26.78 -13.27
N ALA A 6 7.34 27.90 -13.92
CA ALA A 6 6.32 28.67 -14.64
C ALA A 6 5.63 27.82 -15.71
N SER A 7 6.39 26.97 -16.42
CA SER A 7 5.87 26.08 -17.45
C SER A 7 4.81 25.11 -16.95
N LEU A 8 4.95 24.63 -15.71
CA LEU A 8 3.97 23.79 -15.04
C LEU A 8 2.76 24.62 -14.63
N LEU A 9 3.01 25.73 -13.95
CA LEU A 9 1.95 26.60 -13.40
C LEU A 9 1.01 27.13 -14.52
N GLU A 10 1.54 27.45 -15.68
CA GLU A 10 0.77 27.90 -16.84
C GLU A 10 -0.15 26.83 -17.44
N ARG A 11 0.12 25.55 -17.16
CA ARG A 11 -0.64 24.40 -17.69
C ARG A 11 -1.65 23.83 -16.72
N LEU A 12 -1.55 24.16 -15.43
CA LEU A 12 -2.53 23.70 -14.44
C LEU A 12 -3.89 24.36 -14.73
N ARG A 13 -4.90 23.52 -14.91
CA ARG A 13 -6.31 23.91 -15.11
C ARG A 13 -7.20 22.98 -14.28
N GLY A 14 -8.23 23.54 -13.67
CA GLY A 14 -9.25 22.74 -12.99
C GLY A 14 -10.28 22.15 -13.97
N PRO A 15 -10.95 21.07 -13.58
CA PRO A 15 -10.72 20.26 -12.38
C PRO A 15 -9.38 19.52 -12.41
N LEU A 16 -8.67 19.55 -11.30
CA LEU A 16 -7.31 19.02 -11.15
C LEU A 16 -7.28 17.79 -10.25
N ALA A 17 -6.48 16.77 -10.61
CA ALA A 17 -6.03 15.79 -9.65
C ALA A 17 -4.50 15.68 -9.64
N ILE A 18 -3.94 15.49 -8.46
CA ILE A 18 -2.52 15.22 -8.20
C ILE A 18 -2.42 13.76 -7.76
N VAL A 19 -1.64 12.96 -8.50
CA VAL A 19 -1.71 11.50 -8.43
C VAL A 19 -0.52 10.94 -7.69
N ASN A 20 -0.80 10.17 -6.63
CA ASN A 20 0.14 9.33 -5.86
C ASN A 20 1.46 10.03 -5.49
N MET A 21 1.39 11.31 -5.15
CA MET A 21 2.55 12.09 -4.73
C MET A 21 2.95 11.71 -3.30
N HIS A 22 4.25 11.71 -3.01
CA HIS A 22 4.72 11.47 -1.64
C HIS A 22 4.17 12.55 -0.69
N HIS A 23 3.81 12.17 0.54
CA HIS A 23 3.17 13.05 1.51
C HIS A 23 3.95 14.37 1.73
N GLU A 24 5.25 14.30 2.00
CA GLU A 24 6.08 15.49 2.21
C GLU A 24 6.18 16.37 0.96
N GLU A 25 6.25 15.76 -0.21
CA GLU A 25 6.27 16.46 -1.49
C GLU A 25 4.91 17.13 -1.75
N ALA A 26 3.80 16.44 -1.46
CA ALA A 26 2.46 16.99 -1.56
C ALA A 26 2.31 18.23 -0.68
N ILE A 27 2.79 18.22 0.57
CA ILE A 27 2.80 19.38 1.45
C ILE A 27 3.61 20.54 0.84
N GLN A 28 4.80 20.27 0.31
CA GLN A 28 5.61 21.30 -0.33
C GLN A 28 4.91 21.90 -1.55
N TRP A 29 4.21 21.09 -2.34
CA TRP A 29 3.44 21.55 -3.49
C TRP A 29 2.26 22.43 -3.09
N VAL A 30 1.52 22.02 -2.05
CA VAL A 30 0.42 22.79 -1.47
C VAL A 30 0.89 24.18 -1.01
N GLN A 31 2.00 24.22 -0.28
CA GLN A 31 2.60 25.49 0.18
C GLN A 31 3.06 26.38 -0.98
N ALA A 32 3.61 25.79 -2.04
CA ALA A 32 4.09 26.53 -3.21
C ALA A 32 2.94 27.03 -4.11
N LEU A 33 1.85 26.29 -4.24
CA LEU A 33 0.65 26.72 -4.98
C LEU A 33 -0.10 27.83 -4.26
N GLY A 34 -0.21 27.72 -2.95
CA GLY A 34 -0.99 28.64 -2.10
C GLY A 34 -2.49 28.46 -2.25
N THR A 35 -3.23 28.89 -1.23
CA THR A 35 -4.69 28.73 -1.16
C THR A 35 -5.42 29.43 -2.30
N GLU A 36 -5.03 30.66 -2.65
CA GLU A 36 -5.69 31.44 -3.70
C GLU A 36 -5.69 30.72 -5.05
N ARG A 37 -4.53 30.17 -5.46
CA ARG A 37 -4.39 29.46 -6.75
C ARG A 37 -5.14 28.14 -6.75
N ILE A 38 -5.12 27.40 -5.65
CA ILE A 38 -5.88 26.16 -5.50
C ILE A 38 -7.38 26.44 -5.60
N THR A 39 -7.87 27.49 -4.93
CA THR A 39 -9.27 27.90 -5.03
C THR A 39 -9.67 28.30 -6.46
N GLN A 40 -8.79 28.98 -7.20
CA GLN A 40 -9.03 29.31 -8.63
C GLN A 40 -9.13 28.08 -9.55
N MET A 41 -8.56 26.94 -9.13
CA MET A 41 -8.64 25.67 -9.88
C MET A 41 -9.88 24.85 -9.53
N ALA A 42 -10.59 25.20 -8.45
CA ALA A 42 -11.89 24.62 -8.13
C ALA A 42 -12.93 25.05 -9.18
N GLN A 43 -13.78 24.13 -9.60
CA GLN A 43 -14.92 24.39 -10.46
C GLN A 43 -16.20 24.03 -9.70
N GLY A 44 -16.85 25.05 -9.11
CA GLY A 44 -17.96 24.80 -8.20
C GLY A 44 -17.50 23.99 -6.98
N ASP A 45 -18.16 22.87 -6.71
CA ASP A 45 -17.83 21.97 -5.61
C ASP A 45 -16.68 20.98 -5.92
N ASP A 46 -16.11 20.99 -7.15
CA ASP A 46 -15.03 20.10 -7.55
C ASP A 46 -13.67 20.67 -7.14
N LEU A 47 -13.33 20.50 -5.85
CA LEU A 47 -12.04 20.88 -5.30
C LEU A 47 -10.90 20.06 -5.92
N PRO A 48 -9.67 20.60 -5.98
CA PRO A 48 -8.48 19.85 -6.36
C PRO A 48 -8.35 18.57 -5.53
N LEU A 49 -8.14 17.45 -6.22
CA LEU A 49 -8.06 16.12 -5.63
C LEU A 49 -6.61 15.68 -5.51
N PHE A 50 -6.20 15.24 -4.32
CA PHE A 50 -4.98 14.46 -4.11
C PHE A 50 -5.36 12.98 -4.03
N PHE A 51 -5.05 12.27 -5.07
CA PHE A 51 -5.38 10.86 -5.24
C PHE A 51 -4.23 9.97 -4.79
N PHE A 52 -4.56 8.89 -4.05
CA PHE A 52 -3.60 7.89 -3.58
C PHE A 52 -4.10 6.47 -3.86
N PHE A 53 -3.16 5.53 -3.90
CA PHE A 53 -3.44 4.08 -3.84
C PHE A 53 -3.29 3.53 -2.42
N ASP A 54 -3.21 4.41 -1.42
CA ASP A 54 -2.95 4.06 -0.02
C ASP A 54 -3.71 5.00 0.93
N ASP A 55 -4.53 4.40 1.83
CA ASP A 55 -5.38 5.13 2.77
C ASP A 55 -4.58 5.92 3.80
N THR A 56 -3.43 5.37 4.25
CA THR A 56 -2.59 6.01 5.27
C THR A 56 -2.04 7.33 4.76
N ARG A 57 -1.59 7.35 3.50
CA ARG A 57 -1.10 8.58 2.84
C ARG A 57 -2.23 9.60 2.64
N ALA A 58 -3.39 9.13 2.20
CA ALA A 58 -4.56 10.00 2.02
C ALA A 58 -4.99 10.62 3.35
N LYS A 59 -5.11 9.83 4.41
CA LYS A 59 -5.51 10.27 5.75
C LYS A 59 -4.50 11.26 6.35
N ALA A 60 -3.21 11.00 6.20
CA ALA A 60 -2.17 11.90 6.69
C ALA A 60 -2.24 13.29 6.02
N LEU A 61 -2.44 13.34 4.70
CA LEU A 61 -2.57 14.60 3.97
C LEU A 61 -3.92 15.29 4.23
N ASP A 62 -5.01 14.54 4.42
CA ASP A 62 -6.31 15.07 4.79
C ASP A 62 -6.27 15.78 6.16
N HIS A 63 -5.59 15.17 7.13
CA HIS A 63 -5.35 15.79 8.43
C HIS A 63 -4.62 17.13 8.29
N TYR A 64 -3.56 17.17 7.51
CA TYR A 64 -2.81 18.41 7.23
C TYR A 64 -3.68 19.48 6.55
N PHE A 65 -4.55 19.10 5.60
CA PHE A 65 -5.46 20.05 4.94
C PHE A 65 -6.49 20.64 5.91
N ARG A 66 -7.02 19.82 6.81
CA ARG A 66 -7.98 20.29 7.84
C ARG A 66 -7.34 21.24 8.82
N GLU A 67 -6.10 21.00 9.27
CA GLU A 67 -5.39 21.90 10.17
C GLU A 67 -5.15 23.29 9.56
N LEU A 68 -4.99 23.36 8.24
CA LEU A 68 -4.73 24.61 7.51
C LEU A 68 -5.98 25.22 6.87
N ASP A 69 -7.16 24.62 7.02
CA ASP A 69 -8.37 24.97 6.27
C ASP A 69 -8.09 25.09 4.75
N PHE A 70 -7.33 24.13 4.22
CA PHE A 70 -6.85 24.16 2.85
C PHE A 70 -7.90 23.61 1.88
N PRO A 71 -8.29 24.34 0.81
CA PRO A 71 -9.41 23.99 -0.06
C PRO A 71 -9.05 22.91 -1.09
N ALA A 72 -8.71 21.72 -0.63
CA ALA A 72 -8.47 20.51 -1.43
C ALA A 72 -9.04 19.30 -0.71
N ARG A 73 -9.15 18.18 -1.42
CA ARG A 73 -9.59 16.91 -0.86
C ARG A 73 -8.59 15.80 -1.15
N THR A 74 -8.60 14.79 -0.32
CA THR A 74 -7.83 13.56 -0.52
C THR A 74 -8.77 12.39 -0.78
N GLU A 75 -8.32 11.42 -1.54
CA GLU A 75 -9.07 10.20 -1.81
C GLU A 75 -8.11 9.05 -2.08
N ALA A 76 -8.40 7.87 -1.52
CA ALA A 76 -7.69 6.65 -1.82
C ALA A 76 -8.68 5.64 -2.44
N LEU A 77 -8.39 5.18 -3.64
CA LEU A 77 -9.19 4.18 -4.36
C LEU A 77 -8.30 3.11 -4.98
N SER A 78 -8.91 2.00 -5.36
CA SER A 78 -8.23 0.92 -6.07
C SER A 78 -7.68 1.39 -7.41
N ASP A 79 -8.38 2.27 -8.10
CA ASP A 79 -8.03 2.71 -9.44
C ASP A 79 -8.27 4.21 -9.66
N LEU A 80 -7.31 4.85 -10.35
CA LEU A 80 -7.38 6.27 -10.69
C LEU A 80 -8.54 6.59 -11.65
N TRP A 81 -8.95 5.68 -12.52
CA TRP A 81 -10.07 5.91 -13.43
C TRP A 81 -11.45 5.89 -12.77
N ASP A 82 -11.54 5.53 -11.48
CA ASP A 82 -12.80 5.55 -10.72
C ASP A 82 -13.15 6.96 -10.23
N ILE A 83 -12.21 7.92 -10.35
CA ILE A 83 -12.49 9.32 -10.04
C ILE A 83 -13.31 9.98 -11.15
N THR A 84 -14.03 11.03 -10.80
CA THR A 84 -14.66 11.92 -11.79
C THR A 84 -13.59 12.48 -12.74
N PRO A 85 -13.77 12.39 -14.08
CA PRO A 85 -12.75 12.79 -15.05
C PRO A 85 -12.29 14.25 -14.90
N LYS A 86 -10.98 14.45 -14.91
CA LYS A 86 -10.31 15.74 -14.67
C LYS A 86 -9.86 16.42 -15.97
N GLN A 87 -9.69 17.75 -15.92
CA GLN A 87 -9.08 18.52 -17.02
C GLN A 87 -7.57 18.40 -16.99
N THR A 88 -7.00 18.30 -15.81
CA THR A 88 -5.55 18.12 -15.62
C THR A 88 -5.28 17.03 -14.61
N LEU A 89 -4.37 16.13 -14.95
CA LEU A 89 -3.74 15.21 -14.02
C LEU A 89 -2.26 15.57 -13.90
N LEU A 90 -1.79 15.71 -12.67
CA LEU A 90 -0.39 15.91 -12.38
C LEU A 90 0.16 14.70 -11.63
N TRP A 91 1.26 14.15 -12.10
CA TRP A 91 1.95 13.03 -11.51
C TRP A 91 3.44 13.34 -11.34
N ALA A 92 3.98 13.03 -10.15
CA ALA A 92 5.40 13.04 -9.88
C ALA A 92 5.82 11.60 -9.49
N PRO A 93 6.38 10.81 -10.45
CA PRO A 93 6.76 9.43 -10.20
C PRO A 93 7.82 9.36 -9.11
N GLN A 94 7.63 8.48 -8.14
CA GLN A 94 8.61 8.20 -7.12
C GLN A 94 9.68 7.25 -7.66
N ARG A 95 10.93 7.45 -7.22
CA ARG A 95 12.05 6.63 -7.69
C ARG A 95 11.84 5.14 -7.40
N ASN A 96 11.26 4.84 -6.25
CA ASN A 96 11.05 3.46 -5.78
C ASN A 96 9.74 2.84 -6.26
N ASP A 97 8.89 3.59 -6.99
CA ASP A 97 7.70 2.98 -7.58
C ASP A 97 8.13 1.93 -8.61
N GLU A 98 7.49 0.76 -8.55
CA GLU A 98 7.72 -0.32 -9.50
C GLU A 98 7.36 0.13 -10.93
N ARG A 99 8.08 -0.40 -11.91
CA ARG A 99 7.88 -0.03 -13.32
C ARG A 99 6.46 -0.31 -13.80
N GLU A 100 5.89 -1.41 -13.33
CA GLU A 100 4.52 -1.86 -13.63
C GLU A 100 3.50 -0.87 -13.08
N LEU A 101 3.67 -0.39 -11.85
CA LEU A 101 2.82 0.64 -11.26
C LEU A 101 2.92 1.97 -12.02
N LYS A 102 4.13 2.38 -12.41
CA LYS A 102 4.34 3.59 -13.21
C LYS A 102 3.59 3.53 -14.54
N LEU A 103 3.68 2.40 -15.24
CA LEU A 103 2.94 2.20 -16.50
C LEU A 103 1.43 2.17 -16.28
N ASP A 104 0.96 1.50 -15.24
CA ASP A 104 -0.45 1.43 -14.89
C ASP A 104 -1.02 2.83 -14.59
N ILE A 105 -0.30 3.67 -13.84
CA ILE A 105 -0.69 5.07 -13.59
C ILE A 105 -0.84 5.84 -14.91
N VAL A 106 0.10 5.69 -15.83
CA VAL A 106 0.02 6.38 -17.14
C VAL A 106 -1.19 5.90 -17.96
N GLU A 107 -1.47 4.60 -17.99
CA GLU A 107 -2.63 4.03 -18.68
C GLU A 107 -3.95 4.50 -18.03
N GLN A 108 -4.04 4.50 -16.71
CA GLN A 108 -5.20 5.00 -15.97
C GLN A 108 -5.40 6.50 -16.13
N ALA A 109 -4.32 7.28 -16.15
CA ALA A 109 -4.39 8.73 -16.33
C ALA A 109 -5.08 9.12 -17.65
N TRP A 110 -4.85 8.35 -18.72
CA TRP A 110 -5.56 8.59 -19.97
C TRP A 110 -7.08 8.46 -19.79
N HIS A 111 -7.55 7.47 -19.04
CA HIS A 111 -8.97 7.25 -18.78
C HIS A 111 -9.58 8.26 -17.80
N ALA A 112 -8.81 8.67 -16.81
CA ALA A 112 -9.22 9.63 -15.79
C ALA A 112 -9.22 11.10 -16.26
N LEU A 113 -8.72 11.38 -17.47
CA LEU A 113 -8.79 12.71 -18.08
C LEU A 113 -10.08 12.88 -18.88
N ARG A 114 -10.58 14.11 -19.01
CA ARG A 114 -11.58 14.52 -20.02
C ARG A 114 -10.97 14.47 -21.42
N PRO A 115 -11.75 14.30 -22.49
CA PRO A 115 -11.24 14.51 -23.85
C PRO A 115 -10.56 15.87 -23.98
N GLY A 116 -9.34 15.91 -24.51
CA GLY A 116 -8.52 17.11 -24.60
C GLY A 116 -7.84 17.53 -23.29
N GLY A 117 -8.03 16.81 -22.19
CA GLY A 117 -7.37 17.05 -20.91
C GLY A 117 -5.87 16.81 -20.95
N LEU A 118 -5.14 17.36 -20.00
CA LEU A 118 -3.69 17.36 -19.94
C LEU A 118 -3.17 16.40 -18.87
N PHE A 119 -2.23 15.57 -19.26
CA PHE A 119 -1.39 14.80 -18.34
C PHE A 119 -0.05 15.49 -18.19
N LEU A 120 0.29 15.90 -16.98
CA LEU A 120 1.52 16.57 -16.60
C LEU A 120 2.35 15.61 -15.74
N VAL A 121 3.60 15.39 -16.11
CA VAL A 121 4.51 14.53 -15.36
C VAL A 121 5.74 15.34 -14.97
N TRP A 122 5.96 15.49 -13.67
CA TRP A 122 7.12 16.17 -13.12
C TRP A 122 8.17 15.16 -12.69
N VAL A 123 9.31 15.11 -13.36
CA VAL A 123 10.29 14.04 -13.19
C VAL A 123 11.71 14.60 -13.18
N PRO A 124 12.64 14.04 -12.37
CA PRO A 124 14.06 14.33 -12.48
C PRO A 124 14.55 14.03 -13.90
N THR A 125 15.34 14.93 -14.49
CA THR A 125 15.81 14.80 -15.89
C THR A 125 16.56 13.49 -16.14
N LYS A 126 17.23 12.94 -15.15
CA LYS A 126 17.90 11.63 -15.23
C LYS A 126 16.97 10.45 -15.42
N ASP A 127 15.67 10.58 -15.01
CA ASP A 127 14.67 9.52 -15.04
C ASP A 127 13.77 9.62 -16.31
N LEU A 128 14.08 10.55 -17.21
CA LEU A 128 13.37 10.71 -18.49
C LEU A 128 13.46 9.48 -19.38
N VAL A 129 14.60 8.79 -19.37
CA VAL A 129 14.85 7.61 -20.22
C VAL A 129 13.81 6.52 -19.97
N ASP A 130 13.30 6.39 -18.77
CA ASP A 130 12.28 5.42 -18.40
C ASP A 130 10.87 5.98 -18.53
N THR A 131 10.67 7.26 -18.17
CA THR A 131 9.32 7.84 -18.04
C THR A 131 8.76 8.31 -19.40
N SER A 132 9.53 9.00 -20.22
CA SER A 132 9.06 9.52 -21.50
C SER A 132 8.53 8.44 -22.46
N PRO A 133 9.21 7.28 -22.62
CA PRO A 133 8.69 6.21 -23.46
C PRO A 133 7.35 5.64 -22.97
N MET A 134 7.12 5.57 -21.64
CA MET A 134 5.84 5.10 -21.07
C MET A 134 4.71 6.07 -21.43
N VAL A 135 4.91 7.36 -21.20
CA VAL A 135 3.90 8.39 -21.51
C VAL A 135 3.63 8.43 -23.02
N ARG A 136 4.67 8.39 -23.85
CA ARG A 136 4.54 8.39 -25.33
C ARG A 136 3.78 7.17 -25.84
N LYS A 137 3.99 6.01 -25.24
CA LYS A 137 3.29 4.76 -25.62
C LYS A 137 1.78 4.87 -25.46
N VAL A 138 1.31 5.60 -24.45
CA VAL A 138 -0.13 5.72 -24.11
C VAL A 138 -0.76 6.94 -24.78
N PHE A 139 -0.09 8.09 -24.71
CA PHE A 139 -0.61 9.37 -25.20
C PHE A 139 -0.20 9.71 -26.64
N GLY A 140 0.74 8.97 -27.24
CA GLY A 140 1.28 9.23 -28.57
C GLY A 140 2.24 10.43 -28.58
N ARG A 141 1.73 11.64 -28.76
CA ARG A 141 2.54 12.85 -28.77
C ARG A 141 2.80 13.38 -27.36
N ILE A 142 4.07 13.60 -27.04
CA ILE A 142 4.50 14.21 -25.77
C ILE A 142 5.35 15.44 -26.05
N HIS A 143 5.44 16.32 -25.06
CA HIS A 143 6.32 17.48 -25.06
C HIS A 143 7.15 17.45 -23.79
N GLU A 144 8.43 17.79 -23.89
CA GLU A 144 9.38 17.82 -22.80
C GLU A 144 9.91 19.25 -22.65
N VAL A 145 9.82 19.79 -21.43
CA VAL A 145 10.28 21.14 -21.11
C VAL A 145 11.28 21.02 -19.97
N PRO A 146 12.60 21.17 -20.23
CA PRO A 146 13.62 21.14 -19.19
C PRO A 146 13.47 22.31 -18.20
N GLU A 147 13.57 22.02 -16.92
CA GLU A 147 13.44 22.99 -15.81
C GLU A 147 14.50 22.68 -14.74
N GLY A 148 15.73 23.11 -14.96
CA GLY A 148 16.84 22.87 -14.07
C GLY A 148 17.22 21.39 -13.98
N LYS A 149 17.08 20.77 -12.81
CA LYS A 149 17.37 19.33 -12.59
C LYS A 149 16.20 18.42 -12.92
N ASN A 150 15.05 19.01 -13.21
CA ASN A 150 13.82 18.28 -13.54
C ASN A 150 13.38 18.60 -14.98
N THR A 151 12.44 17.83 -15.46
CA THR A 151 11.78 18.06 -16.75
C THR A 151 10.28 17.88 -16.56
N LEU A 152 9.51 18.79 -17.13
CA LEU A 152 8.07 18.65 -17.27
C LEU A 152 7.77 17.91 -18.56
N ILE A 153 7.18 16.72 -18.48
CA ILE A 153 6.56 16.05 -19.62
C ILE A 153 5.09 16.44 -19.60
N TRP A 154 4.55 16.81 -20.75
CA TRP A 154 3.10 16.97 -20.88
C TRP A 154 2.57 16.33 -22.14
N ALA A 155 1.35 15.79 -22.03
CA ALA A 155 0.63 15.15 -23.10
C ALA A 155 -0.85 15.49 -23.02
N GLN A 156 -1.55 15.41 -24.13
CA GLN A 156 -2.98 15.65 -24.22
C GLN A 156 -3.72 14.34 -24.49
N ARG A 157 -4.85 14.11 -23.79
CA ARG A 157 -5.73 13.01 -24.13
C ARG A 157 -6.35 13.23 -25.50
N THR A 158 -5.86 12.50 -26.51
CA THR A 158 -6.34 12.49 -27.88
C THR A 158 -6.34 11.05 -28.41
N GLY A 159 -7.12 10.78 -29.47
CA GLY A 159 -7.14 9.48 -30.13
C GLY A 159 -7.94 8.40 -29.40
N ASP A 160 -7.66 7.15 -29.77
CA ASP A 160 -8.40 5.97 -29.32
C ASP A 160 -7.96 5.50 -27.94
N ASN A 161 -8.81 4.70 -27.31
CA ASN A 161 -8.61 4.09 -26.00
C ASN A 161 -7.35 3.21 -25.97
N PRO A 162 -6.35 3.48 -25.11
CA PRO A 162 -5.22 2.60 -24.97
C PRO A 162 -5.64 1.26 -24.34
N LYS A 163 -4.89 0.21 -24.65
CA LYS A 163 -5.10 -1.09 -23.99
C LYS A 163 -4.75 -0.98 -22.50
N ARG A 164 -5.60 -1.56 -21.68
CA ARG A 164 -5.34 -1.73 -20.23
C ARG A 164 -4.60 -3.04 -19.99
N ARG A 165 -3.48 -2.98 -19.29
CA ARG A 165 -2.73 -4.15 -18.79
C ARG A 165 -2.74 -4.15 -17.27
N HIS A 166 -3.92 -4.23 -16.74
CA HIS A 166 -4.21 -3.90 -15.37
C HIS A 166 -4.08 -5.10 -14.42
N GLU A 167 -4.34 -6.31 -14.89
CA GLU A 167 -4.34 -7.51 -14.07
C GLU A 167 -3.48 -8.61 -14.66
N ILE A 168 -2.84 -9.37 -13.78
CA ILE A 168 -2.17 -10.61 -14.12
C ILE A 168 -2.70 -11.72 -13.24
N SER A 169 -2.76 -12.93 -13.78
CA SER A 169 -3.07 -14.15 -13.02
C SER A 169 -1.86 -15.05 -13.01
N PHE A 170 -1.59 -15.66 -11.87
CA PHE A 170 -0.49 -16.60 -11.70
C PHE A 170 -0.85 -17.67 -10.67
N THR A 171 -0.09 -18.77 -10.66
CA THR A 171 -0.21 -19.81 -9.65
C THR A 171 1.08 -19.94 -8.87
N ALA A 172 0.97 -20.24 -7.57
CA ALA A 172 2.12 -20.42 -6.71
C ALA A 172 1.94 -21.61 -5.76
N LYS A 173 3.00 -22.37 -5.58
CA LYS A 173 3.10 -23.35 -4.49
C LYS A 173 3.71 -22.62 -3.29
N ILE A 174 2.98 -22.48 -2.20
CA ILE A 174 3.43 -21.80 -0.98
C ILE A 174 3.80 -22.84 0.07
N THR A 175 2.97 -23.86 0.22
CA THR A 175 3.16 -24.98 1.13
C THR A 175 3.05 -26.30 0.38
N LYS A 176 3.05 -27.43 1.11
CA LYS A 176 2.78 -28.76 0.52
C LYS A 176 1.32 -28.91 0.04
N LYS A 177 0.44 -27.99 0.43
CA LYS A 177 -0.97 -27.98 0.02
C LYS A 177 -1.14 -27.18 -1.27
N GLY A 178 -1.38 -27.79 -2.36
CA GLY A 178 -1.84 -27.13 -3.57
C GLY A 178 -0.80 -26.66 -4.55
N PRO A 179 -1.22 -26.14 -5.71
CA PRO A 179 -1.00 -24.75 -6.05
C PRO A 179 -2.19 -23.86 -5.69
N PHE A 180 -1.92 -22.60 -5.32
CA PHE A 180 -2.90 -21.53 -5.13
C PHE A 180 -2.93 -20.62 -6.35
N SER A 181 -4.12 -20.14 -6.70
CA SER A 181 -4.33 -19.21 -7.81
C SER A 181 -4.46 -17.79 -7.31
N PHE A 182 -3.76 -16.86 -7.94
CA PHE A 182 -3.78 -15.45 -7.58
C PHE A 182 -4.03 -14.57 -8.80
N THR A 183 -4.76 -13.49 -8.58
CA THR A 183 -4.81 -12.32 -9.45
C THR A 183 -4.19 -11.14 -8.70
N ALA A 184 -3.40 -10.34 -9.40
CA ALA A 184 -2.78 -9.16 -8.84
C ALA A 184 -2.82 -8.00 -9.80
N ARG A 185 -2.88 -6.77 -9.24
CA ARG A 185 -2.74 -5.50 -9.97
C ARG A 185 -1.42 -4.84 -9.62
N PRO A 186 -0.83 -4.02 -10.52
CA PRO A 186 0.40 -3.29 -10.24
C PRO A 186 0.35 -2.49 -8.93
N GLY A 187 1.44 -2.49 -8.17
CA GLY A 187 1.55 -1.83 -6.86
C GLY A 187 1.00 -2.64 -5.68
N VAL A 188 0.40 -3.80 -5.91
CA VAL A 188 0.05 -4.75 -4.84
C VAL A 188 1.25 -5.64 -4.56
N HIS A 189 1.60 -5.78 -3.28
CA HIS A 189 2.70 -6.68 -2.89
C HIS A 189 2.47 -8.10 -3.41
N CYS A 190 3.52 -8.76 -3.88
CA CYS A 190 3.49 -10.04 -4.58
C CYS A 190 2.88 -10.00 -5.99
N PHE A 191 3.04 -8.89 -6.72
CA PHE A 191 2.66 -8.82 -8.13
C PHE A 191 3.41 -9.86 -8.98
N GLY A 192 2.70 -10.89 -9.44
CA GLY A 192 3.21 -11.94 -10.33
C GLY A 192 3.98 -13.09 -9.67
N GLN A 193 4.32 -12.98 -8.39
CA GLN A 193 4.99 -14.06 -7.65
C GLN A 193 4.80 -13.88 -6.13
N ILE A 194 4.84 -14.96 -5.39
CA ILE A 194 4.85 -14.91 -3.93
C ILE A 194 6.29 -14.77 -3.45
N ASP A 195 6.52 -13.78 -2.59
CA ASP A 195 7.83 -13.49 -2.02
C ASP A 195 8.32 -14.57 -1.04
N GLU A 196 9.62 -14.55 -0.75
CA GLU A 196 10.22 -15.51 0.18
C GLU A 196 9.79 -15.30 1.63
N GLY A 197 9.47 -14.05 2.02
CA GLY A 197 8.98 -13.73 3.35
C GLY A 197 7.63 -14.38 3.63
N THR A 198 6.68 -14.23 2.72
CA THR A 198 5.37 -14.91 2.80
C THR A 198 5.53 -16.44 2.86
N ARG A 199 6.49 -17.02 2.11
CA ARG A 199 6.78 -18.45 2.20
C ARG A 199 7.34 -18.85 3.56
N ALA A 200 8.32 -18.07 4.06
CA ALA A 200 8.93 -18.30 5.36
C ALA A 200 7.90 -18.24 6.49
N LEU A 201 7.01 -17.24 6.45
CA LEU A 201 5.91 -17.10 7.41
C LEU A 201 5.00 -18.34 7.40
N ASN A 202 4.59 -18.81 6.21
CA ASN A 202 3.70 -19.98 6.08
C ASN A 202 4.35 -21.32 6.49
N GLU A 203 5.67 -21.38 6.63
CA GLU A 203 6.36 -22.58 7.14
C GLU A 203 6.28 -22.72 8.66
N VAL A 204 6.00 -21.62 9.40
CA VAL A 204 6.06 -21.59 10.87
C VAL A 204 4.71 -21.30 11.53
N ILE A 205 3.72 -20.83 10.80
CA ILE A 205 2.41 -20.55 11.39
C ILE A 205 1.67 -21.83 11.76
N GLU A 206 1.10 -21.82 12.95
CA GLU A 206 0.27 -22.89 13.49
C GLU A 206 -1.20 -22.46 13.44
N ILE A 207 -2.04 -23.25 12.80
CA ILE A 207 -3.47 -22.99 12.61
C ILE A 207 -4.27 -24.20 13.07
N GLU A 208 -5.32 -23.94 13.81
CA GLU A 208 -6.30 -24.94 14.24
C GLU A 208 -7.63 -24.78 13.48
N PRO A 209 -8.41 -25.87 13.32
CA PRO A 209 -9.74 -25.77 12.74
C PRO A 209 -10.62 -24.78 13.51
N GLY A 210 -11.25 -23.86 12.78
CA GLY A 210 -12.11 -22.82 13.35
C GLY A 210 -11.41 -21.56 13.82
N ASP A 211 -10.09 -21.42 13.62
CA ASP A 211 -9.36 -20.20 13.99
C ASP A 211 -9.89 -18.98 13.24
N ARG A 212 -10.07 -17.87 13.96
CA ARG A 212 -10.32 -16.55 13.40
C ARG A 212 -8.98 -15.88 13.12
N ILE A 213 -8.74 -15.52 11.87
CA ILE A 213 -7.44 -15.08 11.37
C ILE A 213 -7.53 -13.62 10.93
N LEU A 214 -6.58 -12.79 11.36
CA LEU A 214 -6.34 -11.45 10.84
C LEU A 214 -4.99 -11.42 10.12
N ASP A 215 -4.98 -11.00 8.85
CA ASP A 215 -3.76 -10.84 8.03
C ASP A 215 -3.55 -9.36 7.75
N ILE A 216 -2.58 -8.75 8.45
CA ILE A 216 -2.27 -7.31 8.39
C ILE A 216 -1.13 -7.06 7.40
N CYS A 217 -1.31 -6.06 6.53
CA CYS A 217 -0.47 -5.79 5.35
C CYS A 217 -0.49 -6.98 4.39
N CYS A 218 -1.71 -7.43 4.07
CA CYS A 218 -1.98 -8.69 3.40
C CYS A 218 -1.53 -8.77 1.92
N GLY A 219 -1.33 -7.65 1.22
CA GLY A 219 -1.00 -7.64 -0.21
C GLY A 219 -2.02 -8.43 -1.04
N VAL A 220 -1.58 -9.48 -1.77
CA VAL A 220 -2.49 -10.38 -2.53
C VAL A 220 -3.23 -11.39 -1.63
N GLY A 221 -3.03 -11.37 -0.32
CA GLY A 221 -3.70 -12.23 0.67
C GLY A 221 -3.07 -13.62 0.84
N ALA A 222 -1.84 -13.82 0.37
CA ALA A 222 -1.26 -15.17 0.26
C ALA A 222 -1.09 -15.87 1.62
N ALA A 223 -0.63 -15.15 2.67
CA ALA A 223 -0.44 -15.74 3.99
C ALA A 223 -1.76 -16.15 4.63
N GLY A 224 -2.73 -15.22 4.66
CA GLY A 224 -4.05 -15.47 5.22
C GLY A 224 -4.82 -16.57 4.48
N ILE A 225 -4.75 -16.63 3.15
CA ILE A 225 -5.42 -17.67 2.35
C ILE A 225 -4.90 -19.07 2.71
N VAL A 226 -3.57 -19.24 2.80
CA VAL A 226 -2.98 -20.54 3.18
C VAL A 226 -3.37 -20.93 4.60
N ALA A 227 -3.38 -19.98 5.54
CA ALA A 227 -3.82 -20.18 6.91
C ALA A 227 -5.31 -20.60 6.97
N ALA A 228 -6.19 -19.88 6.24
CA ALA A 228 -7.63 -20.15 6.20
C ALA A 228 -7.97 -21.52 5.63
N GLN A 229 -7.15 -22.09 4.71
CA GLN A 229 -7.32 -23.47 4.23
C GLN A 229 -7.18 -24.51 5.36
N THR A 230 -6.43 -24.20 6.40
CA THR A 230 -6.31 -25.10 7.58
C THR A 230 -7.42 -24.82 8.60
N SER A 231 -7.76 -23.55 8.81
CA SER A 231 -8.88 -23.17 9.68
C SER A 231 -10.22 -23.74 9.19
N GLY A 232 -10.42 -23.86 7.87
CA GLY A 232 -11.60 -24.48 7.27
C GLY A 232 -12.85 -23.57 7.29
N GLU A 233 -14.03 -24.17 7.01
CA GLU A 233 -15.27 -23.43 6.78
C GLU A 233 -15.82 -22.73 8.03
N THR A 234 -15.46 -23.21 9.24
CA THR A 234 -15.90 -22.62 10.52
C THR A 234 -15.01 -21.47 10.98
N GLY A 235 -13.86 -21.27 10.30
CA GLY A 235 -12.97 -20.16 10.58
C GLY A 235 -13.43 -18.85 9.95
N GLU A 236 -12.74 -17.79 10.29
CA GLU A 236 -12.92 -16.45 9.74
C GLU A 236 -11.59 -15.91 9.24
N LEU A 237 -11.57 -15.22 8.10
CA LEU A 237 -10.40 -14.52 7.59
C LEU A 237 -10.73 -13.04 7.37
N VAL A 238 -10.01 -12.18 8.07
CA VAL A 238 -10.07 -10.72 7.86
C VAL A 238 -8.72 -10.25 7.33
N PHE A 239 -8.75 -9.57 6.22
CA PHE A 239 -7.58 -8.87 5.67
C PHE A 239 -7.57 -7.42 6.11
N ALA A 240 -6.40 -6.88 6.44
CA ALA A 240 -6.19 -5.46 6.67
C ALA A 240 -5.02 -4.94 5.84
N ASP A 241 -5.23 -3.90 5.04
CA ASP A 241 -4.17 -3.28 4.24
C ASP A 241 -4.45 -1.79 4.03
N GLY A 242 -3.40 -0.98 3.89
CA GLY A 242 -3.52 0.44 3.53
C GLY A 242 -3.97 0.65 2.08
N SER A 243 -3.70 -0.31 1.21
CA SER A 243 -4.07 -0.22 -0.20
C SER A 243 -5.49 -0.77 -0.45
N PRO A 244 -6.44 0.05 -0.94
CA PRO A 244 -7.76 -0.43 -1.39
C PRO A 244 -7.64 -1.55 -2.42
N ARG A 245 -6.67 -1.44 -3.33
CA ARG A 245 -6.39 -2.43 -4.36
C ARG A 245 -5.92 -3.78 -3.78
N ALA A 246 -5.05 -3.75 -2.76
CA ALA A 246 -4.63 -4.97 -2.07
C ALA A 246 -5.81 -5.68 -1.41
N ARG A 247 -6.68 -4.94 -0.72
CA ARG A 247 -7.88 -5.48 -0.09
C ARG A 247 -8.83 -6.16 -1.09
N GLU A 248 -9.08 -5.53 -2.24
CA GLU A 248 -9.89 -6.13 -3.31
C GLU A 248 -9.26 -7.41 -3.84
N MET A 249 -7.96 -7.38 -4.13
CA MET A 249 -7.24 -8.56 -4.62
C MET A 249 -7.21 -9.69 -3.60
N ALA A 250 -6.96 -9.40 -2.34
CA ALA A 250 -6.95 -10.41 -1.27
C ALA A 250 -8.30 -11.13 -1.14
N VAL A 251 -9.41 -10.40 -1.13
CA VAL A 251 -10.76 -10.98 -1.06
C VAL A 251 -11.09 -11.80 -2.32
N LEU A 252 -10.75 -11.28 -3.51
CA LEU A 252 -10.94 -12.00 -4.78
C LEU A 252 -10.16 -13.31 -4.78
N ASN A 253 -8.89 -13.28 -4.37
CA ASN A 253 -8.01 -14.44 -4.31
C ASN A 253 -8.47 -15.45 -3.26
N ALA A 254 -8.92 -15.01 -2.09
CA ALA A 254 -9.46 -15.88 -1.06
C ALA A 254 -10.65 -16.69 -1.60
N LYS A 255 -11.61 -16.03 -2.23
CA LYS A 255 -12.76 -16.69 -2.86
C LYS A 255 -12.36 -17.64 -3.98
N ALA A 256 -11.39 -17.25 -4.84
CA ALA A 256 -10.86 -18.10 -5.91
C ALA A 256 -10.17 -19.36 -5.39
N ASN A 257 -9.67 -19.34 -4.15
CA ASN A 257 -9.06 -20.49 -3.47
C ASN A 257 -10.02 -21.18 -2.47
N GLY A 258 -11.34 -20.92 -2.54
CA GLY A 258 -12.35 -21.62 -1.78
C GLY A 258 -12.54 -21.13 -0.34
N VAL A 259 -12.00 -19.98 0.04
CA VAL A 259 -12.24 -19.34 1.34
C VAL A 259 -13.50 -18.47 1.24
N ALA A 260 -14.59 -18.91 1.85
CA ALA A 260 -15.90 -18.25 1.73
C ALA A 260 -16.11 -17.16 2.80
N ASN A 261 -15.75 -17.44 4.05
CA ASN A 261 -15.89 -16.49 5.18
C ASN A 261 -14.68 -15.54 5.22
N VAL A 262 -14.69 -14.53 4.35
CA VAL A 262 -13.60 -13.57 4.19
C VAL A 262 -14.14 -12.15 4.06
N SER A 263 -13.46 -11.22 4.72
CA SER A 263 -13.68 -9.78 4.60
C SER A 263 -12.35 -9.02 4.54
N ALA A 264 -12.41 -7.74 4.21
CA ALA A 264 -11.23 -6.86 4.23
C ALA A 264 -11.60 -5.47 4.73
N ILE A 265 -10.68 -4.87 5.49
CA ILE A 265 -10.80 -3.52 6.04
C ILE A 265 -9.56 -2.68 5.72
N SER A 266 -9.69 -1.37 5.85
CA SER A 266 -8.52 -0.49 5.86
C SER A 266 -7.69 -0.73 7.13
N ILE A 267 -6.36 -0.72 7.01
CA ILE A 267 -5.46 -0.72 8.16
C ILE A 267 -5.70 0.49 9.08
N GLU A 268 -6.31 1.54 8.54
CA GLU A 268 -6.71 2.74 9.28
C GLU A 268 -7.98 2.55 10.14
N SER A 269 -8.61 1.37 10.04
CA SER A 269 -9.85 1.02 10.75
C SER A 269 -9.69 -0.19 11.69
N LEU A 270 -8.44 -0.55 12.05
CA LEU A 270 -8.19 -1.67 12.99
C LEU A 270 -8.90 -1.45 14.33
N GLU A 271 -9.02 -0.20 14.79
CA GLU A 271 -9.72 0.17 16.02
C GLU A 271 -11.21 -0.20 16.03
N THR A 272 -11.82 -0.46 14.87
CA THR A 272 -13.24 -0.88 14.78
C THR A 272 -13.44 -2.37 15.04
N LEU A 273 -12.37 -3.16 15.03
CA LEU A 273 -12.44 -4.59 15.31
C LEU A 273 -12.53 -4.85 16.83
N PRO A 274 -13.26 -5.93 17.21
CA PRO A 274 -13.44 -6.26 18.62
C PRO A 274 -12.14 -6.74 19.29
N ASP A 275 -11.97 -6.39 20.57
CA ASP A 275 -10.86 -6.85 21.40
C ASP A 275 -10.89 -8.38 21.57
N ASP A 276 -9.73 -8.99 21.80
CA ASP A 276 -9.58 -10.42 22.13
C ASP A 276 -10.29 -11.38 21.15
N HIS A 277 -10.39 -10.99 19.86
CA HIS A 277 -11.21 -11.72 18.88
C HIS A 277 -10.41 -12.77 18.10
N PHE A 278 -9.23 -12.42 17.60
CA PHE A 278 -8.50 -13.25 16.65
C PHE A 278 -7.63 -14.30 17.33
N LYS A 279 -7.74 -15.56 16.93
CA LYS A 279 -6.88 -16.65 17.39
C LYS A 279 -5.50 -16.60 16.76
N VAL A 280 -5.42 -16.08 15.55
CA VAL A 280 -4.16 -15.93 14.80
C VAL A 280 -4.11 -14.54 14.16
N ILE A 281 -3.04 -13.82 14.43
CA ILE A 281 -2.74 -12.56 13.75
C ILE A 281 -1.41 -12.70 13.02
N LEU A 282 -1.43 -12.46 11.71
CA LEU A 282 -0.28 -12.41 10.83
C LEU A 282 0.00 -10.95 10.50
N ALA A 283 1.26 -10.54 10.49
CA ALA A 283 1.64 -9.20 10.09
C ALA A 283 2.92 -9.21 9.25
N HIS A 284 2.86 -8.57 8.10
CA HIS A 284 4.02 -8.36 7.21
C HIS A 284 4.14 -6.87 6.86
N PRO A 285 4.55 -6.01 7.81
CA PRO A 285 4.68 -4.57 7.57
C PRO A 285 5.64 -4.30 6.40
N PRO A 286 5.40 -3.24 5.60
CA PRO A 286 6.32 -2.86 4.54
C PRO A 286 7.67 -2.47 5.12
N GLY A 287 8.78 -2.97 4.53
CA GLY A 287 10.14 -2.72 5.01
C GLY A 287 10.61 -1.25 4.92
N PHE A 288 9.82 -0.41 4.29
CA PHE A 288 9.97 1.05 4.23
C PHE A 288 8.90 1.79 5.05
N GLY A 289 8.08 1.03 5.80
CA GLY A 289 7.12 1.61 6.74
C GLY A 289 7.85 2.41 7.81
N THR A 290 7.29 3.55 8.20
CA THR A 290 7.82 4.29 9.36
C THR A 290 7.73 3.40 10.60
N GLY A 291 8.68 3.52 11.53
CA GLY A 291 8.61 2.79 12.81
C GLY A 291 7.25 2.93 13.50
N ALA A 292 6.62 4.12 13.40
CA ALA A 292 5.29 4.40 13.92
C ALA A 292 4.17 3.50 13.34
N LEU A 293 4.21 3.16 12.04
CA LEU A 293 3.22 2.25 11.47
C LEU A 293 3.37 0.83 12.04
N THR A 294 4.60 0.34 12.13
CA THR A 294 4.89 -0.98 12.70
C THR A 294 4.51 -1.04 14.18
N GLU A 295 4.82 0.00 14.95
CA GLU A 295 4.45 0.13 16.35
C GLU A 295 2.93 0.07 16.53
N ARG A 296 2.17 0.87 15.78
CA ARG A 296 0.70 0.86 15.79
C ARG A 296 0.13 -0.52 15.43
N ILE A 297 0.69 -1.20 14.41
CA ILE A 297 0.27 -2.57 14.05
C ILE A 297 0.45 -3.53 15.22
N ILE A 298 1.58 -3.45 15.92
CA ILE A 298 1.89 -4.31 17.06
C ILE A 298 0.96 -4.02 18.24
N GLU A 299 0.69 -2.75 18.54
CA GLU A 299 -0.24 -2.33 19.59
C GLU A 299 -1.67 -2.84 19.30
N GLU A 300 -2.18 -2.62 18.10
CA GLU A 300 -3.49 -3.12 17.67
C GLU A 300 -3.54 -4.66 17.69
N ALA A 301 -2.51 -5.33 17.20
CA ALA A 301 -2.44 -6.78 17.27
C ALA A 301 -2.51 -7.29 18.71
N SER A 302 -1.87 -6.61 19.67
CA SER A 302 -1.94 -6.97 21.10
C SER A 302 -3.35 -6.82 21.69
N ARG A 303 -4.10 -5.81 21.25
CA ARG A 303 -5.49 -5.58 21.66
C ARG A 303 -6.45 -6.62 21.05
N LEU A 304 -6.26 -6.92 19.76
CA LEU A 304 -7.16 -7.77 18.97
C LEU A 304 -6.95 -9.26 19.20
N LEU A 305 -5.78 -9.66 19.75
CA LEU A 305 -5.42 -11.06 19.91
C LEU A 305 -6.17 -11.69 21.09
N ASP A 306 -6.88 -12.79 20.81
CA ASP A 306 -7.52 -13.64 21.82
C ASP A 306 -6.51 -14.04 22.93
N PRO A 307 -6.94 -14.19 24.20
CA PRO A 307 -6.07 -14.58 25.31
C PRO A 307 -5.26 -15.88 25.12
N GLN A 308 -5.69 -16.74 24.22
CA GLN A 308 -4.99 -17.96 23.81
C GLN A 308 -4.47 -17.89 22.37
N GLY A 309 -4.40 -16.68 21.81
CA GLY A 309 -4.03 -16.46 20.40
C GLY A 309 -2.53 -16.49 20.16
N ARG A 310 -2.19 -16.48 18.88
CA ARG A 310 -0.82 -16.50 18.36
C ARG A 310 -0.61 -15.31 17.42
N PHE A 311 0.44 -14.55 17.65
CA PHE A 311 0.83 -13.44 16.80
C PHE A 311 2.14 -13.75 16.09
N TYR A 312 2.19 -13.50 14.78
CA TYR A 312 3.36 -13.70 13.93
C TYR A 312 3.68 -12.43 13.17
N LEU A 313 4.85 -11.86 13.40
CA LEU A 313 5.34 -10.66 12.71
C LEU A 313 6.58 -11.01 11.87
N LEU A 314 6.49 -10.85 10.57
CA LEU A 314 7.62 -10.98 9.66
C LEU A 314 8.41 -9.69 9.59
N THR A 315 9.73 -9.76 9.80
CA THR A 315 10.62 -8.59 9.74
C THR A 315 12.00 -8.92 9.15
N LYS A 316 12.62 -7.90 8.54
CA LYS A 316 14.05 -7.89 8.20
C LYS A 316 14.89 -7.06 9.17
N GLN A 317 14.25 -6.41 10.12
CA GLN A 317 14.86 -5.50 11.10
C GLN A 317 14.51 -5.95 12.53
N PRO A 318 14.92 -7.18 12.94
CA PRO A 318 14.52 -7.72 14.23
C PRO A 318 15.01 -6.88 15.42
N ASN A 319 16.17 -6.24 15.32
CA ASN A 319 16.71 -5.38 16.37
C ASN A 319 15.83 -4.16 16.67
N GLU A 320 15.09 -3.67 15.67
CA GLU A 320 14.17 -2.54 15.86
C GLU A 320 12.77 -3.01 16.27
N THR A 321 12.30 -4.12 15.69
CA THR A 321 10.91 -4.59 15.89
C THR A 321 10.72 -5.46 17.12
N ALA A 322 11.71 -6.26 17.54
CA ALA A 322 11.57 -7.11 18.72
C ALA A 322 11.29 -6.34 20.02
N PRO A 323 11.96 -5.19 20.30
CA PRO A 323 11.62 -4.37 21.47
C PRO A 323 10.16 -3.88 21.46
N MET A 324 9.61 -3.52 20.29
CA MET A 324 8.22 -3.09 20.15
C MET A 324 7.25 -4.24 20.47
N VAL A 325 7.52 -5.46 19.96
CA VAL A 325 6.71 -6.65 20.26
C VAL A 325 6.77 -6.98 21.75
N VAL A 326 7.95 -6.94 22.37
CA VAL A 326 8.11 -7.19 23.81
C VAL A 326 7.39 -6.14 24.65
N ALA A 327 7.40 -4.87 24.26
CA ALA A 327 6.69 -3.81 24.95
C ALA A 327 5.16 -4.07 24.99
N SER A 328 4.56 -4.52 23.89
CA SER A 328 3.11 -4.74 23.76
C SER A 328 2.68 -6.12 24.31
N PHE A 329 3.46 -7.16 24.04
CA PHE A 329 3.11 -8.55 24.37
C PHE A 329 3.84 -9.13 25.58
N ARG A 330 4.79 -8.38 26.17
CA ARG A 330 5.69 -8.79 27.27
C ARG A 330 6.67 -9.90 26.92
N ARG A 331 6.45 -10.64 25.84
CA ARG A 331 7.30 -11.73 25.36
C ARG A 331 7.21 -11.87 23.85
N ALA A 332 8.34 -12.18 23.21
CA ALA A 332 8.42 -12.63 21.83
C ALA A 332 9.50 -13.70 21.69
N ASP A 333 9.22 -14.73 20.90
CA ASP A 333 10.23 -15.68 20.41
C ASP A 333 10.62 -15.29 18.98
N ALA A 334 11.86 -15.57 18.58
CA ALA A 334 12.35 -15.28 17.24
C ALA A 334 12.67 -16.57 16.49
N LEU A 335 12.04 -16.75 15.34
CA LEU A 335 12.33 -17.85 14.42
C LEU A 335 13.04 -17.29 13.19
N ILE A 336 14.25 -17.77 12.92
CA ILE A 336 15.04 -17.33 11.77
C ILE A 336 14.79 -18.31 10.62
N ASN A 337 14.31 -17.80 9.50
CA ASN A 337 14.12 -18.55 8.27
C ASN A 337 14.73 -17.78 7.09
N LYS A 338 15.85 -18.28 6.57
CA LYS A 338 16.66 -17.62 5.53
C LYS A 338 17.11 -16.20 5.98
N SER A 339 16.69 -15.17 5.24
CA SER A 339 17.01 -13.75 5.52
C SER A 339 15.90 -13.02 6.28
N TYR A 340 14.91 -13.77 6.81
CA TYR A 340 13.79 -13.21 7.55
C TYR A 340 13.79 -13.70 8.99
N THR A 341 13.34 -12.84 9.87
CA THR A 341 12.99 -13.18 11.26
C THR A 341 11.48 -13.12 11.40
N ILE A 342 10.88 -14.16 11.96
CA ILE A 342 9.49 -14.16 12.36
C ILE A 342 9.46 -14.04 13.88
N LEU A 343 8.97 -12.91 14.39
CA LEU A 343 8.73 -12.72 15.80
C LEU A 343 7.38 -13.36 16.15
N VAL A 344 7.37 -14.22 17.15
CA VAL A 344 6.21 -15.01 17.53
C VAL A 344 5.82 -14.71 18.97
N HIS A 345 4.54 -14.39 19.21
CA HIS A 345 3.95 -14.42 20.53
C HIS A 345 2.85 -15.48 20.61
N ASN A 346 2.93 -16.35 21.62
CA ASN A 346 1.89 -17.33 21.90
C ASN A 346 1.39 -17.14 23.34
N ARG A 347 0.18 -16.63 23.51
CA ARG A 347 -0.42 -16.39 24.83
C ARG A 347 -0.72 -17.68 25.62
N ALA A 348 -0.86 -18.82 24.94
CA ALA A 348 -1.15 -20.09 25.58
C ALA A 348 0.04 -20.73 26.33
N MET A 349 1.26 -20.22 26.13
CA MET A 349 2.43 -20.75 26.85
C MET A 349 2.49 -20.23 28.30
N PRO A 350 2.72 -21.11 29.28
CA PRO A 350 2.86 -20.71 30.69
C PRO A 350 4.01 -19.72 30.87
N GLU A 351 3.86 -18.78 31.82
CA GLU A 351 4.84 -17.72 32.18
C GLU A 351 6.22 -18.24 32.65
N GLY A 352 6.55 -19.51 32.50
CA GLY A 352 7.74 -20.14 33.04
C GLY A 352 8.86 -20.48 32.05
N ILE A 353 8.67 -20.27 30.74
CA ILE A 353 9.72 -20.51 29.74
C ILE A 353 10.12 -19.16 29.11
N LEU A 354 10.77 -18.32 29.93
CA LEU A 354 11.51 -17.19 29.43
C LEU A 354 12.74 -17.72 28.68
N ALA A 355 12.77 -17.65 27.35
CA ALA A 355 14.03 -17.50 26.70
C ALA A 355 14.56 -16.13 27.13
N GLU A 356 15.45 -16.10 28.11
CA GLU A 356 16.22 -14.93 28.44
C GLU A 356 16.94 -14.51 27.16
N PHE A 357 16.54 -13.37 26.59
CA PHE A 357 17.38 -12.66 25.64
C PHE A 357 18.59 -12.18 26.47
N GLU A 358 19.64 -12.99 26.52
CA GLU A 358 20.94 -12.51 26.98
C GLU A 358 21.36 -11.40 26.02
N ASP A 359 21.45 -10.18 26.55
CA ASP A 359 21.72 -8.91 25.86
C ASP A 359 23.04 -8.88 25.08
N GLU A 360 23.84 -9.95 25.04
CA GLU A 360 25.20 -9.92 24.51
C GLU A 360 25.43 -10.64 23.18
N LYS A 361 24.46 -11.35 22.59
CA LYS A 361 24.69 -12.10 21.34
C LYS A 361 24.21 -11.43 20.06
N TRP A 362 23.52 -10.32 20.14
CA TRP A 362 22.97 -9.62 18.97
C TRP A 362 23.78 -8.43 18.52
N LEU A 363 24.88 -8.08 19.24
CA LEU A 363 25.74 -6.93 18.93
C LEU A 363 27.01 -7.30 18.12
N GLU A 364 27.24 -8.59 17.82
CA GLU A 364 28.39 -9.05 17.03
C GLU A 364 27.91 -9.86 15.81
N GLY A 365 27.36 -9.16 14.78
CA GLY A 365 27.01 -9.78 13.50
C GLY A 365 26.82 -8.72 12.43
#